data_7608b5478cb4c5062ae1f871b24dc653
#
_entry.id   7608b5478cb4c5062ae1f871b24dc653
#
_cell.length_a   1.000
_cell.length_b   1.000
_cell.length_c   1.000
_cell.angle_alpha   90.00
_cell.angle_beta   90.00
_cell.angle_gamma   90.00
#
_symmetry.space_group_name_H-M   'P 1'
#
loop_
_entity.id
_entity.type
_entity.pdbx_description
1 polymer ?
#
loop_
_entity_poly.entity_id
_entity_poly.type
_entity_poly.pdbx_seq_one_letter_code
_entity_poly.pdbx_strand_id
1 'polypeptide(L)'
;MILTDVLFDPLCKPIKNYYEKMVAFMEEEIEFWLPDSVWHTKSHSARVLILALVIGHQKGLSEKEMNSLGMAAVFHDSRRLDDGIDQGHGSRAAEYYKDYCLEHELPYDTATYYITYYHDQDDSLGLSEIAKSPYLSERDILLYQIFKDADALDRFRLGPDALDENMLRTEEAHKCIEFSKYLLLKSSKKHY
;
A
#
# COMPACT_ATOMS: atom_id res chain seq x y z
N MET A 1 0.52 -14.36 2.50
CA MET A 1 -0.25 -15.19 1.53
C MET A 1 -0.06 -14.64 0.11
N ILE A 2 0.68 -15.35 -0.72
CA ILE A 2 0.95 -14.93 -2.10
C ILE A 2 -0.28 -15.19 -2.95
N LEU A 3 -0.77 -14.18 -3.68
CA LEU A 3 -1.89 -14.29 -4.61
C LEU A 3 -1.42 -14.87 -5.96
N THR A 4 -0.89 -16.09 -5.94
CA THR A 4 -0.21 -16.72 -7.09
C THR A 4 -1.07 -16.77 -8.37
N ASP A 5 -2.37 -17.04 -8.24
CA ASP A 5 -3.28 -17.14 -9.40
C ASP A 5 -3.46 -15.78 -10.11
N VAL A 6 -3.34 -14.68 -9.36
CA VAL A 6 -3.46 -13.31 -9.90
C VAL A 6 -2.21 -12.89 -10.66
N LEU A 7 -1.04 -13.43 -10.29
CA LEU A 7 0.24 -13.06 -10.91
C LEU A 7 0.37 -13.53 -12.39
N PHE A 8 -0.57 -14.33 -12.87
CA PHE A 8 -0.68 -14.66 -14.29
C PHE A 8 -1.46 -13.63 -15.12
N ASP A 9 -2.13 -12.67 -14.43
CA ASP A 9 -2.79 -11.56 -15.12
C ASP A 9 -1.74 -10.70 -15.85
N PRO A 10 -2.03 -10.25 -17.09
CA PRO A 10 -1.12 -9.39 -17.86
C PRO A 10 -0.68 -8.13 -17.11
N LEU A 11 -1.53 -7.55 -16.27
CA LEU A 11 -1.21 -6.37 -15.45
C LEU A 11 -0.15 -6.67 -14.38
N CYS A 12 -0.14 -7.90 -13.84
CA CYS A 12 0.79 -8.33 -12.82
C CYS A 12 2.13 -8.82 -13.37
N LYS A 13 2.19 -9.23 -14.63
CA LYS A 13 3.39 -9.82 -15.23
C LYS A 13 4.66 -8.97 -15.04
N PRO A 14 4.64 -7.64 -15.26
CA PRO A 14 5.84 -6.81 -15.10
C PRO A 14 6.30 -6.68 -13.64
N ILE A 15 5.37 -6.76 -12.68
CA ILE A 15 5.66 -6.51 -11.25
C ILE A 15 5.84 -7.81 -10.46
N LYS A 16 5.65 -8.96 -11.07
CA LYS A 16 5.57 -10.28 -10.40
C LYS A 16 6.73 -10.55 -9.45
N ASN A 17 7.95 -10.50 -9.95
CA ASN A 17 9.14 -10.84 -9.16
C ASN A 17 9.34 -9.88 -7.98
N TYR A 18 8.98 -8.62 -8.18
CA TYR A 18 9.07 -7.61 -7.15
C TYR A 18 8.00 -7.85 -6.06
N TYR A 19 6.75 -8.09 -6.47
CA TYR A 19 5.66 -8.43 -5.57
C TYR A 19 5.97 -9.66 -4.71
N GLU A 20 6.45 -10.75 -5.33
CA GLU A 20 6.78 -12.00 -4.63
C GLU A 20 7.83 -11.76 -3.53
N LYS A 21 8.86 -10.96 -3.81
CA LYS A 21 9.89 -10.59 -2.82
C LYS A 21 9.31 -9.78 -1.67
N MET A 22 8.48 -8.77 -1.97
CA MET A 22 7.89 -7.89 -0.96
C MET A 22 6.87 -8.61 -0.07
N VAL A 23 6.08 -9.53 -0.64
CA VAL A 23 5.14 -10.34 0.16
C VAL A 23 5.90 -11.33 1.05
N ALA A 24 6.96 -11.98 0.56
CA ALA A 24 7.80 -12.84 1.39
C ALA A 24 8.39 -12.05 2.56
N PHE A 25 8.96 -10.87 2.29
CA PHE A 25 9.46 -9.96 3.31
C PHE A 25 8.38 -9.59 4.34
N MET A 26 7.18 -9.21 3.89
CA MET A 26 6.07 -8.88 4.80
C MET A 26 5.67 -10.07 5.70
N GLU A 27 5.61 -11.28 5.13
CA GLU A 27 5.18 -12.48 5.86
C GLU A 27 6.22 -12.92 6.90
N GLU A 28 7.48 -12.85 6.55
CA GLU A 28 8.58 -13.39 7.34
C GLU A 28 9.10 -12.40 8.38
N GLU A 29 9.12 -11.10 8.06
CA GLU A 29 9.84 -10.10 8.84
C GLU A 29 8.93 -9.09 9.54
N ILE A 30 7.71 -8.84 9.02
CA ILE A 30 6.88 -7.75 9.54
C ILE A 30 5.79 -8.28 10.47
N GLU A 31 5.88 -7.87 11.72
CA GLU A 31 4.85 -8.15 12.73
C GLU A 31 3.69 -7.14 12.61
N PHE A 32 2.47 -7.66 12.68
CA PHE A 32 1.24 -6.87 12.75
C PHE A 32 0.68 -6.93 14.16
N TRP A 33 0.35 -5.79 14.77
CA TRP A 33 -0.20 -5.73 16.12
C TRP A 33 -1.62 -6.32 16.23
N LEU A 34 -2.36 -6.33 15.12
CA LEU A 34 -3.70 -6.88 15.06
C LEU A 34 -3.73 -8.10 14.10
N PRO A 35 -3.13 -9.25 14.49
CA PRO A 35 -2.99 -10.40 13.60
C PRO A 35 -4.34 -11.05 13.27
N ASP A 36 -5.34 -10.93 14.17
CA ASP A 36 -6.68 -11.48 14.03
C ASP A 36 -7.68 -10.46 13.43
N SER A 37 -7.20 -9.37 12.86
CA SER A 37 -8.03 -8.39 12.16
C SER A 37 -8.88 -9.06 11.08
N VAL A 38 -10.14 -8.61 10.96
CA VAL A 38 -11.05 -9.04 9.88
C VAL A 38 -10.78 -8.24 8.60
N TRP A 39 -10.38 -6.97 8.73
CA TRP A 39 -10.31 -6.03 7.62
C TRP A 39 -8.89 -5.59 7.25
N HIS A 40 -8.00 -5.45 8.26
CA HIS A 40 -6.66 -4.87 8.12
C HIS A 40 -5.57 -5.95 8.25
N THR A 41 -5.67 -6.96 7.43
CA THR A 41 -4.82 -8.16 7.42
C THR A 41 -3.62 -7.98 6.50
N LYS A 42 -2.61 -8.85 6.64
CA LYS A 42 -1.55 -9.00 5.62
C LYS A 42 -2.11 -9.26 4.22
N SER A 43 -3.32 -9.86 4.11
CA SER A 43 -4.00 -10.04 2.81
C SER A 43 -4.47 -8.72 2.20
N HIS A 44 -4.95 -7.76 3.02
CA HIS A 44 -5.24 -6.40 2.58
C HIS A 44 -3.95 -5.74 2.07
N SER A 45 -2.91 -5.72 2.88
CA SER A 45 -1.61 -5.13 2.50
C SER A 45 -1.03 -5.76 1.22
N ALA A 46 -1.19 -7.07 1.01
CA ALA A 46 -0.78 -7.73 -0.21
C ALA A 46 -1.58 -7.28 -1.45
N ARG A 47 -2.89 -6.99 -1.33
CA ARG A 47 -3.68 -6.44 -2.44
C ARG A 47 -3.33 -4.98 -2.71
N VAL A 48 -3.17 -4.17 -1.65
CA VAL A 48 -2.67 -2.78 -1.78
C VAL A 48 -1.32 -2.76 -2.48
N LEU A 49 -0.41 -3.66 -2.11
CA LEU A 49 0.90 -3.81 -2.77
C LEU A 49 0.76 -4.08 -4.27
N ILE A 50 -0.07 -5.06 -4.69
CA ILE A 50 -0.29 -5.32 -6.13
C ILE A 50 -0.80 -4.06 -6.83
N LEU A 51 -1.82 -3.40 -6.27
CA LEU A 51 -2.45 -2.22 -6.87
C LEU A 51 -1.45 -1.07 -7.00
N ALA A 52 -0.70 -0.77 -5.93
CA ALA A 52 0.33 0.27 -5.95
C ALA A 52 1.42 -0.01 -7.00
N LEU A 53 1.88 -1.26 -7.09
CA LEU A 53 2.89 -1.66 -8.07
C LEU A 53 2.36 -1.62 -9.52
N VAL A 54 1.12 -2.05 -9.76
CA VAL A 54 0.50 -1.99 -11.09
C VAL A 54 0.34 -0.55 -11.54
N ILE A 55 -0.22 0.33 -10.70
CA ILE A 55 -0.38 1.75 -11.00
C ILE A 55 0.99 2.40 -11.20
N GLY A 56 1.94 2.14 -10.31
CA GLY A 56 3.31 2.66 -10.39
C GLY A 56 4.02 2.24 -11.68
N HIS A 57 3.90 0.99 -12.09
CA HIS A 57 4.45 0.51 -13.36
C HIS A 57 3.82 1.22 -14.56
N GLN A 58 2.50 1.39 -14.58
CA GLN A 58 1.80 2.12 -15.65
C GLN A 58 2.21 3.60 -15.72
N LYS A 59 2.57 4.21 -14.58
CA LYS A 59 3.13 5.56 -14.48
C LYS A 59 4.62 5.65 -14.86
N GLY A 60 5.26 4.52 -15.14
CA GLY A 60 6.69 4.48 -15.47
C GLY A 60 7.59 4.87 -14.31
N LEU A 61 7.24 4.45 -13.10
CA LEU A 61 8.06 4.69 -11.92
C LEU A 61 9.40 3.93 -12.01
N SER A 62 10.45 4.56 -11.48
CA SER A 62 11.76 3.94 -11.32
C SER A 62 11.73 2.83 -10.26
N GLU A 63 12.75 1.97 -10.26
CA GLU A 63 12.90 0.91 -9.26
C GLU A 63 12.91 1.46 -7.82
N LYS A 64 13.56 2.59 -7.58
CA LYS A 64 13.57 3.27 -6.28
C LYS A 64 12.15 3.67 -5.85
N GLU A 65 11.40 4.32 -6.75
CA GLU A 65 10.02 4.76 -6.47
C GLU A 65 9.08 3.56 -6.25
N MET A 66 9.25 2.49 -7.02
CA MET A 66 8.53 1.24 -6.81
C MET A 66 8.84 0.64 -5.44
N ASN A 67 10.10 0.74 -4.98
CA ASN A 67 10.49 0.30 -3.65
C ASN A 67 9.82 1.14 -2.55
N SER A 68 9.74 2.45 -2.72
CA SER A 68 9.04 3.33 -1.76
C SER A 68 7.57 2.92 -1.61
N LEU A 69 6.85 2.70 -2.72
CA LEU A 69 5.47 2.23 -2.70
C LEU A 69 5.32 0.83 -2.06
N GLY A 70 6.23 -0.08 -2.41
CA GLY A 70 6.21 -1.45 -1.89
C GLY A 70 6.41 -1.49 -0.38
N MET A 71 7.40 -0.76 0.13
CA MET A 71 7.64 -0.66 1.57
C MET A 71 6.48 0.01 2.30
N ALA A 72 5.90 1.10 1.74
CA ALA A 72 4.71 1.71 2.32
C ALA A 72 3.54 0.71 2.41
N ALA A 73 3.28 -0.07 1.36
CA ALA A 73 2.23 -1.08 1.36
C ALA A 73 2.44 -2.20 2.39
N VAL A 74 3.71 -2.56 2.64
CA VAL A 74 4.06 -3.57 3.64
C VAL A 74 3.83 -3.06 5.07
N PHE A 75 4.15 -1.80 5.35
CA PHE A 75 4.15 -1.29 6.72
C PHE A 75 2.85 -0.58 7.14
N HIS A 76 2.07 0.04 6.22
CA HIS A 76 1.03 1.05 6.54
C HIS A 76 0.06 0.65 7.66
N ASP A 77 -0.49 -0.56 7.61
CA ASP A 77 -1.47 -1.08 8.58
C ASP A 77 -0.88 -1.96 9.69
N SER A 78 0.46 -2.13 9.72
CA SER A 78 1.14 -3.04 10.67
C SER A 78 0.96 -2.65 12.14
N ARG A 79 0.62 -1.39 12.44
CA ARG A 79 0.52 -0.85 13.80
C ARG A 79 -0.89 -0.37 14.15
N ARG A 80 -1.90 -1.04 13.62
CA ARG A 80 -3.30 -0.82 14.03
C ARG A 80 -3.58 -1.44 15.40
N LEU A 81 -4.43 -0.75 16.17
CA LEU A 81 -4.89 -1.21 17.50
C LEU A 81 -6.26 -1.86 17.45
N ASP A 82 -7.08 -1.50 16.46
CA ASP A 82 -8.41 -2.07 16.25
C ASP A 82 -8.83 -2.05 14.77
N ASP A 83 -9.97 -2.66 14.45
CA ASP A 83 -10.57 -2.70 13.12
C ASP A 83 -11.45 -1.48 12.79
N GLY A 84 -11.61 -0.55 13.72
CA GLY A 84 -12.42 0.67 13.56
C GLY A 84 -11.63 1.86 13.00
N ILE A 85 -12.06 3.06 13.42
CA ILE A 85 -11.36 4.31 13.09
C ILE A 85 -10.19 4.46 14.07
N ASP A 86 -9.10 3.83 13.76
CA ASP A 86 -7.85 3.93 14.53
C ASP A 86 -7.00 5.10 14.03
N GLN A 87 -7.34 6.33 14.44
CA GLN A 87 -6.55 7.51 14.06
C GLN A 87 -5.11 7.39 14.56
N GLY A 88 -4.16 7.69 13.68
CA GLY A 88 -2.73 7.70 13.98
C GLY A 88 -2.06 6.32 13.84
N HIS A 89 -2.74 5.32 13.29
CA HIS A 89 -2.05 4.06 12.96
C HIS A 89 -0.96 4.27 11.92
N GLY A 90 -1.15 5.19 10.97
CA GLY A 90 -0.14 5.56 9.98
C GLY A 90 1.13 6.12 10.61
N SER A 91 1.01 7.02 11.60
CA SER A 91 2.17 7.54 12.31
C SER A 91 2.91 6.46 13.09
N ARG A 92 2.22 5.55 13.76
CA ARG A 92 2.83 4.42 14.47
C ARG A 92 3.54 3.46 13.51
N ALA A 93 2.93 3.19 12.36
CA ALA A 93 3.51 2.35 11.32
C ALA A 93 4.76 2.98 10.68
N ALA A 94 4.76 4.30 10.48
CA ALA A 94 5.92 5.03 9.97
C ALA A 94 7.09 5.04 10.95
N GLU A 95 6.84 5.23 12.25
CA GLU A 95 7.91 5.11 13.26
C GLU A 95 8.45 3.66 13.31
N TYR A 96 7.58 2.66 13.23
CA TYR A 96 8.03 1.28 13.14
C TYR A 96 8.89 1.01 11.90
N TYR A 97 8.51 1.52 10.73
CA TYR A 97 9.34 1.42 9.53
C TYR A 97 10.73 2.03 9.74
N LYS A 98 10.79 3.22 10.34
CA LYS A 98 12.05 3.92 10.63
C LYS A 98 12.93 3.14 11.61
N ASP A 99 12.35 2.64 12.71
CA ASP A 99 13.07 1.84 13.71
C ASP A 99 13.53 0.51 13.10
N TYR A 100 12.68 -0.14 12.29
CA TYR A 100 13.02 -1.36 11.56
C TYR A 100 14.23 -1.13 10.63
N CYS A 101 14.24 -0.04 9.87
CA CYS A 101 15.39 0.29 9.02
C CYS A 101 16.68 0.47 9.85
N LEU A 102 16.60 1.10 11.01
CA LEU A 102 17.75 1.31 11.89
C LEU A 102 18.27 -0.02 12.48
N GLU A 103 17.37 -0.85 12.98
CA GLU A 103 17.70 -2.12 13.63
C GLU A 103 18.30 -3.16 12.65
N HIS A 104 17.84 -3.15 11.40
CA HIS A 104 18.26 -4.08 10.36
C HIS A 104 19.28 -3.49 9.38
N GLU A 105 19.83 -2.30 9.68
CA GLU A 105 20.81 -1.60 8.82
C GLU A 105 20.33 -1.41 7.37
N LEU A 106 19.01 -1.23 7.17
CA LEU A 106 18.41 -1.00 5.87
C LEU A 106 18.42 0.50 5.49
N PRO A 107 18.52 0.83 4.20
CA PRO A 107 18.40 2.21 3.76
C PRO A 107 17.03 2.80 4.13
N TYR A 108 17.03 3.83 4.96
CA TYR A 108 15.82 4.60 5.25
C TYR A 108 15.42 5.46 4.06
N ASP A 109 14.13 5.42 3.70
CA ASP A 109 13.58 6.23 2.62
C ASP A 109 12.51 7.20 3.15
N THR A 110 12.76 8.50 2.99
CA THR A 110 11.87 9.55 3.46
C THR A 110 10.49 9.50 2.80
N ALA A 111 10.41 9.15 1.51
CA ALA A 111 9.14 9.05 0.80
C ALA A 111 8.27 7.93 1.40
N THR A 112 8.83 6.75 1.64
CA THR A 112 8.15 5.64 2.33
C THR A 112 7.60 6.09 3.69
N TYR A 113 8.42 6.77 4.49
CA TYR A 113 8.00 7.26 5.80
C TYR A 113 6.80 8.21 5.71
N TYR A 114 6.86 9.22 4.83
CA TYR A 114 5.78 10.21 4.71
C TYR A 114 4.50 9.58 4.14
N ILE A 115 4.60 8.70 3.15
CA ILE A 115 3.46 7.96 2.60
C ILE A 115 2.78 7.16 3.72
N THR A 116 3.55 6.38 4.48
CA THR A 116 3.05 5.57 5.58
C THR A 116 2.46 6.44 6.70
N TYR A 117 3.12 7.55 7.06
CA TYR A 117 2.68 8.45 8.14
C TYR A 117 1.32 9.09 7.86
N TYR A 118 1.12 9.56 6.62
CA TYR A 118 -0.04 10.38 6.24
C TYR A 118 -1.14 9.60 5.51
N HIS A 119 -1.00 8.28 5.32
CA HIS A 119 -2.00 7.54 4.55
C HIS A 119 -3.38 7.51 5.21
N ASP A 120 -3.46 7.54 6.53
CA ASP A 120 -4.70 7.55 7.32
C ASP A 120 -5.24 8.97 7.60
N GLN A 121 -4.54 10.01 7.11
CA GLN A 121 -4.89 11.41 7.31
C GLN A 121 -5.63 11.99 6.09
N ASP A 122 -6.16 13.20 6.28
CA ASP A 122 -6.70 14.00 5.18
C ASP A 122 -5.63 14.29 4.13
N ASP A 123 -6.01 14.20 2.85
CA ASP A 123 -5.08 14.40 1.73
C ASP A 123 -4.41 15.77 1.74
N SER A 124 -5.15 16.82 2.12
CA SER A 124 -4.61 18.19 2.15
C SER A 124 -3.45 18.32 3.13
N LEU A 125 -3.53 17.57 4.25
CA LEU A 125 -2.44 17.53 5.23
C LEU A 125 -1.23 16.78 4.66
N GLY A 126 -1.41 15.56 4.15
CA GLY A 126 -0.33 14.77 3.59
C GLY A 126 0.39 15.49 2.45
N LEU A 127 -0.36 16.03 1.50
CA LEU A 127 0.18 16.81 0.37
C LEU A 127 0.94 18.05 0.84
N SER A 128 0.41 18.77 1.83
CA SER A 128 1.05 19.96 2.39
C SER A 128 2.39 19.63 3.07
N GLU A 129 2.43 18.56 3.85
CA GLU A 129 3.64 18.17 4.58
C GLU A 129 4.72 17.59 3.65
N ILE A 130 4.33 16.84 2.62
CA ILE A 130 5.26 16.38 1.58
C ILE A 130 5.83 17.59 0.82
N ALA A 131 4.99 18.55 0.42
CA ALA A 131 5.43 19.73 -0.32
C ALA A 131 6.37 20.67 0.48
N LYS A 132 6.24 20.70 1.81
CA LYS A 132 7.10 21.49 2.72
C LYS A 132 8.44 20.80 3.02
N SER A 133 8.54 19.51 2.80
CA SER A 133 9.73 18.74 3.14
C SER A 133 10.90 19.11 2.23
N PRO A 134 12.08 19.49 2.76
CA PRO A 134 13.24 19.78 1.95
C PRO A 134 13.88 18.54 1.32
N TYR A 135 13.41 17.35 1.69
CA TYR A 135 13.95 16.05 1.26
C TYR A 135 13.07 15.36 0.22
N LEU A 136 11.89 15.93 -0.08
CA LEU A 136 10.91 15.36 -1.00
C LEU A 136 10.68 16.31 -2.19
N SER A 137 10.07 15.77 -3.23
CA SER A 137 9.83 16.44 -4.51
C SER A 137 8.37 16.29 -4.96
N GLU A 138 8.00 16.95 -6.05
CA GLU A 138 6.69 16.71 -6.70
C GLU A 138 6.47 15.24 -7.10
N ARG A 139 7.57 14.50 -7.33
CA ARG A 139 7.50 13.08 -7.64
C ARG A 139 7.01 12.25 -6.45
N ASP A 140 7.35 12.67 -5.23
CA ASP A 140 6.91 12.02 -3.99
C ASP A 140 5.44 12.32 -3.69
N ILE A 141 4.91 13.45 -4.14
CA ILE A 141 3.47 13.73 -4.15
C ILE A 141 2.74 12.71 -5.03
N LEU A 142 3.25 12.39 -6.21
CA LEU A 142 2.68 11.36 -7.07
C LEU A 142 2.72 9.98 -6.39
N LEU A 143 3.81 9.61 -5.71
CA LEU A 143 3.89 8.36 -4.97
C LEU A 143 2.83 8.28 -3.87
N TYR A 144 2.65 9.35 -3.10
CA TYR A 144 1.61 9.45 -2.09
C TYR A 144 0.21 9.26 -2.69
N GLN A 145 -0.09 9.93 -3.81
CA GLN A 145 -1.37 9.79 -4.50
C GLN A 145 -1.62 8.37 -5.00
N ILE A 146 -0.62 7.73 -5.61
CA ILE A 146 -0.70 6.33 -6.07
C ILE A 146 -0.97 5.40 -4.88
N PHE A 147 -0.28 5.61 -3.77
CA PHE A 147 -0.49 4.79 -2.57
C PHE A 147 -1.92 4.94 -2.02
N LYS A 148 -2.40 6.17 -1.87
CA LYS A 148 -3.77 6.46 -1.41
C LYS A 148 -4.84 5.85 -2.34
N ASP A 149 -4.58 5.85 -3.65
CA ASP A 149 -5.44 5.21 -4.64
C ASP A 149 -5.45 3.69 -4.50
N ALA A 150 -4.28 3.08 -4.31
CA ALA A 150 -4.16 1.64 -4.14
C ALA A 150 -4.89 1.15 -2.87
N ASP A 151 -4.77 1.88 -1.77
CA ASP A 151 -5.50 1.57 -0.53
C ASP A 151 -7.01 1.80 -0.70
N ALA A 152 -7.41 2.91 -1.34
CA ALA A 152 -8.81 3.19 -1.64
C ALA A 152 -9.45 2.13 -2.53
N LEU A 153 -8.77 1.63 -3.56
CA LEU A 153 -9.23 0.58 -4.45
C LEU A 153 -9.55 -0.73 -3.72
N ASP A 154 -8.84 -1.05 -2.64
CA ASP A 154 -9.12 -2.25 -1.84
C ASP A 154 -10.33 -2.08 -0.90
N ARG A 155 -10.97 -0.91 -0.84
CA ARG A 155 -12.18 -0.67 -0.03
C ARG A 155 -13.36 -1.53 -0.46
N PHE A 156 -13.38 -2.09 -1.66
CA PHE A 156 -14.40 -3.07 -2.06
C PHE A 156 -14.47 -4.28 -1.10
N ARG A 157 -13.43 -4.54 -0.29
CA ARG A 157 -13.48 -5.54 0.79
C ARG A 157 -14.53 -5.23 1.86
N LEU A 158 -14.87 -3.95 2.04
CA LEU A 158 -15.84 -3.45 3.02
C LEU A 158 -17.29 -3.46 2.49
N GLY A 159 -17.47 -3.64 1.16
CA GLY A 159 -18.75 -3.68 0.49
C GLY A 159 -18.68 -3.15 -0.94
N PRO A 160 -19.66 -3.46 -1.78
CA PRO A 160 -19.65 -3.10 -3.21
C PRO A 160 -19.64 -1.58 -3.45
N ASP A 161 -20.22 -0.80 -2.54
CA ASP A 161 -20.35 0.66 -2.64
C ASP A 161 -19.36 1.41 -1.71
N ALA A 162 -18.36 0.72 -1.14
CA ALA A 162 -17.46 1.31 -0.17
C ALA A 162 -16.37 2.22 -0.78
N LEU A 163 -16.14 2.13 -2.10
CA LEU A 163 -15.28 3.04 -2.84
C LEU A 163 -16.10 4.16 -3.47
N ASP A 164 -15.78 5.41 -3.13
CA ASP A 164 -16.17 6.57 -3.94
C ASP A 164 -15.10 6.78 -5.03
N GLU A 165 -15.44 6.45 -6.28
CA GLU A 165 -14.52 6.54 -7.41
C GLU A 165 -14.03 7.98 -7.68
N ASN A 166 -14.80 9.01 -7.26
CA ASN A 166 -14.38 10.40 -7.38
C ASN A 166 -13.20 10.77 -6.45
N MET A 167 -12.91 9.93 -5.46
CA MET A 167 -11.78 10.11 -4.56
C MET A 167 -10.46 9.55 -5.12
N LEU A 168 -10.50 8.86 -6.26
CA LEU A 168 -9.28 8.40 -6.93
C LEU A 168 -8.58 9.60 -7.60
N ARG A 169 -7.25 9.65 -7.45
CA ARG A 169 -6.38 10.79 -7.79
C ARG A 169 -5.67 10.61 -9.12
N THR A 170 -5.48 9.37 -9.55
CA THR A 170 -4.75 9.04 -10.77
C THR A 170 -5.65 8.36 -11.80
N GLU A 171 -5.40 8.65 -13.09
CA GLU A 171 -6.14 8.04 -14.19
C GLU A 171 -5.95 6.51 -14.24
N GLU A 172 -4.74 6.05 -13.87
CA GLU A 172 -4.40 4.64 -13.83
C GLU A 172 -5.18 3.89 -12.74
N ALA A 173 -5.45 4.53 -11.61
CA ALA A 173 -6.29 3.96 -10.56
C ALA A 173 -7.72 3.72 -11.04
N HIS A 174 -8.33 4.66 -11.78
CA HIS A 174 -9.63 4.46 -12.39
C HIS A 174 -9.66 3.24 -13.32
N LYS A 175 -8.59 3.00 -14.07
CA LYS A 175 -8.47 1.81 -14.94
C LYS A 175 -8.32 0.50 -14.15
N CYS A 176 -7.93 0.58 -12.87
CA CYS A 176 -7.75 -0.58 -11.99
C CYS A 176 -9.01 -0.98 -11.19
N ILE A 177 -10.14 -0.28 -11.31
CA ILE A 177 -11.37 -0.56 -10.54
C ILE A 177 -11.83 -2.02 -10.72
N GLU A 178 -12.01 -2.48 -11.95
CA GLU A 178 -12.44 -3.87 -12.20
C GLU A 178 -11.35 -4.88 -11.81
N PHE A 179 -10.09 -4.52 -11.95
CA PHE A 179 -8.99 -5.35 -11.51
C PHE A 179 -8.97 -5.49 -9.98
N SER A 180 -9.26 -4.44 -9.20
CA SER A 180 -9.33 -4.52 -7.74
C SER A 180 -10.46 -5.45 -7.26
N LYS A 181 -11.64 -5.40 -7.89
CA LYS A 181 -12.74 -6.34 -7.63
C LYS A 181 -12.33 -7.79 -7.93
N TYR A 182 -11.61 -8.01 -9.04
CA TYR A 182 -11.08 -9.32 -9.39
C TYR A 182 -10.06 -9.84 -8.35
N LEU A 183 -9.15 -8.97 -7.86
CA LEU A 183 -8.20 -9.30 -6.79
C LEU A 183 -8.92 -9.80 -5.53
N LEU A 184 -9.96 -9.08 -5.12
CA LEU A 184 -10.75 -9.43 -3.93
C LEU A 184 -11.40 -10.80 -4.10
N LEU A 185 -12.04 -11.08 -5.24
CA LEU A 185 -12.65 -12.36 -5.52
C LEU A 185 -11.66 -13.53 -5.49
N LYS A 186 -10.43 -13.30 -5.95
CA LYS A 186 -9.38 -14.33 -5.96
C LYS A 186 -8.79 -14.57 -4.58
N SER A 187 -8.67 -13.51 -3.75
CA SER A 187 -8.17 -13.63 -2.38
C SER A 187 -9.16 -14.34 -1.45
N SER A 188 -10.47 -14.18 -1.69
CA SER A 188 -11.54 -14.76 -0.85
C SER A 188 -11.75 -16.27 -1.06
N LYS A 189 -11.31 -16.85 -2.19
CA LYS A 189 -11.54 -18.27 -2.53
C LYS A 189 -10.62 -19.29 -1.84
N LYS A 190 -9.69 -18.87 -0.98
CA LYS A 190 -8.73 -19.77 -0.31
C LYS A 190 -9.13 -20.21 1.11
N HIS A 191 -10.38 -20.03 1.49
CA HIS A 191 -10.88 -20.48 2.80
C HIS A 191 -11.84 -21.68 2.73
N TYR A 192 -11.66 -22.61 1.74
CA TYR A 192 -12.36 -23.90 1.72
C TYR A 192 -11.38 -25.04 1.49
#